data_864d3ea9eef43bb2ac11db66471c9bfb
#
_entry.id   864d3ea9eef43bb2ac11db66471c9bfb
#
_cell.length_a   1.000
_cell.length_b   1.000
_cell.length_c   1.000
_cell.angle_alpha   90.00
_cell.angle_beta   90.00
_cell.angle_gamma   90.00
#
_symmetry.space_group_name_H-M   'P 1'
#
loop_
_entity.id
_entity.type
_entity.pdbx_description
1 polymer ?
#
loop_
_entity_poly.entity_id
_entity_poly.type
_entity_poly.pdbx_seq_one_letter_code
_entity_poly.pdbx_strand_id
1 'polypeptide(L)'
;MTFQGWIIFAGFWVVFVTTPGPNAVNCISNGMSFGLRQGLWAVLAILTQATAFLILSAYGITALLLASPTAFFAAKLIGAAVLIFLGMRGWIMAATPPKLNPAADSIYGRALAIATINAKSVAGYLAAFSQFVQPDVPIWDQMAVIMPTALGLTALSYTGYT
;
A
#
# COMPACT_ATOMS: atom_id res chain seq x y z
N MET A 1 -15.99 9.73 -6.20
CA MET A 1 -16.23 8.50 -5.38
C MET A 1 -17.44 8.74 -4.46
N THR A 2 -18.38 7.78 -4.37
CA THR A 2 -19.52 7.86 -3.43
C THR A 2 -19.05 7.65 -1.99
N PHE A 3 -19.84 8.11 -1.00
CA PHE A 3 -19.52 7.90 0.41
C PHE A 3 -19.43 6.40 0.77
N GLN A 4 -20.33 5.58 0.23
CA GLN A 4 -20.30 4.13 0.41
C GLN A 4 -19.01 3.52 -0.20
N GLY A 5 -18.63 3.94 -1.41
CA GLY A 5 -17.39 3.50 -2.05
C GLY A 5 -16.16 3.89 -1.24
N TRP A 6 -16.18 5.08 -0.63
CA TRP A 6 -15.11 5.54 0.25
C TRP A 6 -14.99 4.68 1.52
N ILE A 7 -16.10 4.33 2.18
CA ILE A 7 -16.08 3.44 3.36
C ILE A 7 -15.47 2.08 3.00
N ILE A 8 -15.88 1.49 1.87
CA ILE A 8 -15.35 0.19 1.43
C ILE A 8 -13.86 0.29 1.12
N PHE A 9 -13.43 1.35 0.44
CA PHE A 9 -12.01 1.62 0.17
C PHE A 9 -11.21 1.80 1.46
N ALA A 10 -11.70 2.62 2.39
CA ALA A 10 -11.02 2.86 3.66
C ALA A 10 -10.91 1.58 4.49
N GLY A 11 -11.99 0.79 4.56
CA GLY A 11 -11.98 -0.52 5.23
C GLY A 11 -10.98 -1.49 4.61
N PHE A 12 -10.96 -1.59 3.28
CA PHE A 12 -9.95 -2.36 2.56
C PHE A 12 -8.53 -1.88 2.90
N TRP A 13 -8.31 -0.55 2.86
CA TRP A 13 -6.99 0.02 3.11
C TRP A 13 -6.51 -0.22 4.54
N VAL A 14 -7.39 -0.11 5.53
CA VAL A 14 -7.07 -0.46 6.92
C VAL A 14 -6.57 -1.91 6.99
N VAL A 15 -7.32 -2.87 6.47
CA VAL A 15 -6.91 -4.28 6.47
C VAL A 15 -5.58 -4.48 5.73
N PHE A 16 -5.42 -3.81 4.59
CA PHE A 16 -4.21 -3.90 3.78
C PHE A 16 -2.95 -3.39 4.52
N VAL A 17 -3.02 -2.23 5.18
CA VAL A 17 -1.85 -1.65 5.86
C VAL A 17 -1.58 -2.27 7.24
N THR A 18 -2.63 -2.75 7.93
CA THR A 18 -2.49 -3.42 9.23
C THR A 18 -2.14 -4.91 9.12
N THR A 19 -2.26 -5.53 7.95
CA THR A 19 -1.77 -6.88 7.75
C THR A 19 -0.22 -6.87 7.78
N PRO A 20 0.42 -7.62 8.70
CA PRO A 20 1.87 -7.63 8.81
C PRO A 20 2.57 -8.03 7.51
N GLY A 21 3.71 -7.40 7.23
CA GLY A 21 4.52 -7.67 6.04
C GLY A 21 5.89 -7.01 6.18
N PRO A 22 6.73 -7.02 5.13
CA PRO A 22 8.09 -6.50 5.19
C PRO A 22 8.19 -5.07 5.72
N ASN A 23 7.25 -4.19 5.38
CA ASN A 23 7.21 -2.81 5.86
C ASN A 23 6.94 -2.74 7.37
N ALA A 24 5.97 -3.51 7.88
CA ALA A 24 5.68 -3.56 9.31
C ALA A 24 6.87 -4.10 10.11
N VAL A 25 7.46 -5.20 9.65
CA VAL A 25 8.67 -5.78 10.25
C VAL A 25 9.82 -4.77 10.29
N ASN A 26 10.00 -4.00 9.20
CA ASN A 26 11.04 -2.98 9.15
C ASN A 26 10.76 -1.84 10.15
N CYS A 27 9.51 -1.37 10.28
CA CYS A 27 9.13 -0.35 11.27
C CYS A 27 9.37 -0.85 12.70
N ILE A 28 8.87 -2.05 13.04
CA ILE A 28 9.08 -2.68 14.36
C ILE A 28 10.57 -2.80 14.67
N SER A 29 11.37 -3.32 13.73
CA SER A 29 12.81 -3.50 13.92
C SER A 29 13.53 -2.17 14.18
N ASN A 30 13.21 -1.14 13.44
CA ASN A 30 13.84 0.18 13.63
C ASN A 30 13.36 0.86 14.93
N GLY A 31 12.07 0.77 15.26
CA GLY A 31 11.52 1.31 16.51
C GLY A 31 12.14 0.65 17.74
N MET A 32 12.25 -0.68 17.75
CA MET A 32 12.87 -1.44 18.84
C MET A 32 14.37 -1.18 18.97
N SER A 33 15.09 -1.01 17.86
CA SER A 33 16.55 -0.89 17.86
C SER A 33 17.04 0.56 18.09
N PHE A 34 16.30 1.55 17.58
CA PHE A 34 16.75 2.95 17.53
C PHE A 34 15.74 3.93 18.15
N GLY A 35 14.63 3.44 18.68
CA GLY A 35 13.56 4.22 19.27
C GLY A 35 12.63 4.89 18.25
N LEU A 36 11.48 5.39 18.74
CA LEU A 36 10.39 5.94 17.93
C LEU A 36 10.86 7.02 16.95
N ARG A 37 11.64 7.99 17.43
CA ARG A 37 12.07 9.14 16.60
C ARG A 37 12.85 8.71 15.37
N GLN A 38 13.72 7.74 15.52
CA GLN A 38 14.51 7.19 14.42
C GLN A 38 13.65 6.25 13.53
N GLY A 39 12.78 5.45 14.13
CA GLY A 39 11.87 4.57 13.41
C GLY A 39 10.90 5.33 12.50
N LEU A 40 10.50 6.56 12.84
CA LEU A 40 9.65 7.40 12.00
C LEU A 40 10.27 7.72 10.62
N TRP A 41 11.59 7.64 10.45
CA TRP A 41 12.21 7.74 9.13
C TRP A 41 11.81 6.57 8.22
N ALA A 42 11.57 5.38 8.77
CA ALA A 42 11.04 4.26 8.01
C ALA A 42 9.59 4.52 7.57
N VAL A 43 8.76 5.11 8.45
CA VAL A 43 7.39 5.51 8.11
C VAL A 43 7.39 6.54 6.98
N LEU A 44 8.26 7.56 7.07
CA LEU A 44 8.38 8.58 6.02
C LEU A 44 8.78 7.96 4.68
N ALA A 45 9.70 7.02 4.66
CA ALA A 45 10.11 6.30 3.45
C ALA A 45 8.94 5.52 2.82
N ILE A 46 8.15 4.83 3.66
CA ILE A 46 6.97 4.10 3.20
C ILE A 46 5.92 5.07 2.61
N LEU A 47 5.71 6.23 3.24
CA LEU A 47 4.80 7.26 2.73
C LEU A 47 5.29 7.85 1.40
N THR A 48 6.58 8.06 1.24
CA THR A 48 7.17 8.49 -0.03
C THR A 48 6.92 7.47 -1.14
N GLN A 49 7.19 6.19 -0.87
CA GLN A 49 6.90 5.10 -1.80
C GLN A 49 5.39 5.01 -2.11
N ALA A 50 4.53 5.09 -1.09
CA ALA A 50 3.09 5.05 -1.24
C ALA A 50 2.58 6.18 -2.14
N THR A 51 3.06 7.40 -1.92
CA THR A 51 2.71 8.57 -2.75
C THR A 51 3.09 8.33 -4.22
N ALA A 52 4.32 7.89 -4.47
CA ALA A 52 4.78 7.60 -5.82
C ALA A 52 3.92 6.52 -6.49
N PHE A 53 3.62 5.44 -5.78
CA PHE A 53 2.83 4.32 -6.32
C PHE A 53 1.36 4.70 -6.54
N LEU A 54 0.75 5.51 -5.69
CA LEU A 54 -0.60 6.04 -5.89
C LEU A 54 -0.66 6.88 -7.16
N ILE A 55 0.31 7.78 -7.37
CA ILE A 55 0.39 8.62 -8.57
C ILE A 55 0.61 7.77 -9.82
N LEU A 56 1.58 6.85 -9.80
CA LEU A 56 1.86 5.95 -10.93
C LEU A 56 0.67 5.05 -11.27
N SER A 57 -0.05 4.57 -10.24
CA SER A 57 -1.26 3.75 -10.43
C SER A 57 -2.39 4.58 -11.05
N ALA A 58 -2.54 5.85 -10.68
CA ALA A 58 -3.54 6.75 -11.27
C ALA A 58 -3.27 6.95 -12.77
N TYR A 59 -2.02 7.22 -13.15
CA TYR A 59 -1.64 7.33 -14.56
C TYR A 59 -1.82 6.01 -15.32
N GLY A 60 -1.40 4.89 -14.73
CA GLY A 60 -1.51 3.57 -15.32
C GLY A 60 -2.96 3.15 -15.58
N ILE A 61 -3.85 3.37 -14.63
CA ILE A 61 -5.29 3.10 -14.78
C ILE A 61 -5.93 4.02 -15.81
N THR A 62 -5.58 5.31 -15.81
CA THR A 62 -6.06 6.25 -16.82
C THR A 62 -5.66 5.81 -18.23
N ALA A 63 -4.40 5.44 -18.42
CA ALA A 63 -3.92 4.94 -19.70
C ALA A 63 -4.66 3.66 -20.14
N LEU A 64 -4.93 2.76 -19.19
CA LEU A 64 -5.65 1.52 -19.47
C LEU A 64 -7.10 1.75 -19.85
N LEU A 65 -7.81 2.67 -19.18
CA LEU A 65 -9.18 3.06 -19.50
C LEU A 65 -9.28 3.65 -20.90
N LEU A 66 -8.32 4.52 -21.28
CA LEU A 66 -8.28 5.13 -22.61
C LEU A 66 -7.94 4.11 -23.72
N ALA A 67 -7.13 3.10 -23.39
CA ALA A 67 -6.70 2.10 -24.37
C ALA A 67 -7.79 1.06 -24.67
N SER A 68 -8.48 0.53 -23.67
CA SER A 68 -9.48 -0.52 -23.84
C SER A 68 -10.30 -0.80 -22.58
N PRO A 69 -11.64 -0.70 -22.62
CA PRO A 69 -12.51 -1.15 -21.53
C PRO A 69 -12.32 -2.62 -21.15
N THR A 70 -12.04 -3.46 -22.14
CA THR A 70 -11.77 -4.89 -21.93
C THR A 70 -10.48 -5.12 -21.17
N ALA A 71 -9.43 -4.35 -21.49
CA ALA A 71 -8.17 -4.41 -20.77
C ALA A 71 -8.33 -3.93 -19.31
N PHE A 72 -9.13 -2.90 -19.07
CA PHE A 72 -9.47 -2.47 -17.72
C PHE A 72 -10.22 -3.55 -16.93
N PHE A 73 -11.20 -4.21 -17.55
CA PHE A 73 -11.92 -5.33 -16.90
C PHE A 73 -10.98 -6.50 -16.58
N ALA A 74 -10.08 -6.85 -17.49
CA ALA A 74 -9.07 -7.88 -17.25
C ALA A 74 -8.14 -7.49 -16.07
N ALA A 75 -7.72 -6.22 -16.00
CA ALA A 75 -6.93 -5.72 -14.87
C ALA A 75 -7.69 -5.84 -13.53
N LYS A 76 -9.00 -5.60 -13.50
CA LYS A 76 -9.85 -5.83 -12.33
C LYS A 76 -9.83 -7.29 -11.86
N LEU A 77 -9.98 -8.23 -12.79
CA LEU A 77 -9.95 -9.66 -12.45
C LEU A 77 -8.58 -10.10 -11.93
N ILE A 78 -7.50 -9.65 -12.57
CA ILE A 78 -6.14 -9.91 -12.13
C ILE A 78 -5.90 -9.29 -10.74
N GLY A 79 -6.32 -8.04 -10.53
CA GLY A 79 -6.22 -7.36 -9.23
C GLY A 79 -6.95 -8.12 -8.13
N ALA A 80 -8.18 -8.58 -8.38
CA ALA A 80 -8.94 -9.38 -7.42
C ALA A 80 -8.22 -10.70 -7.09
N ALA A 81 -7.73 -11.42 -8.09
CA ALA A 81 -6.98 -12.67 -7.91
C ALA A 81 -5.70 -12.44 -7.06
N VAL A 82 -4.97 -11.34 -7.32
CA VAL A 82 -3.79 -10.96 -6.55
C VAL A 82 -4.15 -10.65 -5.10
N LEU A 83 -5.25 -9.94 -4.84
CA LEU A 83 -5.71 -9.66 -3.47
C LEU A 83 -6.06 -10.94 -2.70
N ILE A 84 -6.76 -11.87 -3.35
CA ILE A 84 -7.08 -13.20 -2.77
C ILE A 84 -5.78 -13.94 -2.45
N PHE A 85 -4.85 -14.01 -3.40
CA PHE A 85 -3.55 -14.68 -3.21
C PHE A 85 -2.75 -14.07 -2.04
N LEU A 86 -2.67 -12.73 -1.96
CA LEU A 86 -1.98 -12.04 -0.88
C LEU A 86 -2.64 -12.28 0.47
N GLY A 87 -3.97 -12.30 0.52
CA GLY A 87 -4.74 -12.62 1.73
C GLY A 87 -4.46 -14.04 2.21
N MET A 88 -4.53 -15.03 1.32
CA MET A 88 -4.23 -16.42 1.65
C MET A 88 -2.78 -16.61 2.10
N ARG A 89 -1.83 -16.02 1.38
CA ARG A 89 -0.42 -16.06 1.76
C ARG A 89 -0.17 -15.41 3.13
N GLY A 90 -0.80 -14.26 3.39
CA GLY A 90 -0.71 -13.57 4.69
C GLY A 90 -1.21 -14.46 5.83
N TRP A 91 -2.30 -15.18 5.63
CA TRP A 91 -2.83 -16.12 6.61
C TRP A 91 -1.86 -17.28 6.87
N ILE A 92 -1.36 -17.92 5.81
CA ILE A 92 -0.41 -19.07 5.95
C ILE A 92 0.87 -18.62 6.67
N MET A 93 1.37 -17.41 6.38
CA MET A 93 2.62 -16.90 6.97
C MET A 93 2.44 -16.25 8.35
N ALA A 94 1.22 -16.07 8.84
CA ALA A 94 0.95 -15.39 10.11
C ALA A 94 1.61 -16.07 11.32
N ALA A 95 1.83 -17.38 11.26
CA ALA A 95 2.49 -18.16 12.32
C ALA A 95 4.03 -18.09 12.29
N THR A 96 4.63 -17.48 11.26
CA THR A 96 6.08 -17.42 11.12
C THR A 96 6.62 -16.13 11.73
N PRO A 97 7.44 -16.17 12.79
CA PRO A 97 7.99 -14.97 13.39
C PRO A 97 8.87 -14.21 12.40
N PRO A 98 8.72 -12.88 12.31
CA PRO A 98 9.53 -12.07 11.42
C PRO A 98 10.99 -12.03 11.87
N LYS A 99 11.93 -12.13 10.94
CA LYS A 99 13.35 -11.93 11.21
C LYS A 99 13.63 -10.43 11.29
N LEU A 100 13.95 -9.94 12.48
CA LEU A 100 14.37 -8.55 12.69
C LEU A 100 15.85 -8.42 12.31
N ASN A 101 16.16 -7.50 11.42
CA ASN A 101 17.54 -7.22 11.00
C ASN A 101 17.74 -5.71 10.90
N PRO A 102 18.07 -5.03 12.03
CA PRO A 102 18.33 -3.60 12.03
C PRO A 102 19.64 -3.29 11.30
N ALA A 103 19.66 -2.22 10.52
CA ALA A 103 20.87 -1.72 9.90
C ALA A 103 21.01 -0.22 10.14
N ALA A 104 22.20 0.20 10.53
CA ALA A 104 22.48 1.55 10.99
C ALA A 104 22.66 2.61 9.88
N ASP A 105 23.04 2.21 8.66
CA ASP A 105 23.57 3.16 7.67
C ASP A 105 22.57 4.20 7.15
N SER A 106 21.34 3.79 6.87
CA SER A 106 20.25 4.70 6.48
C SER A 106 18.89 4.03 6.65
N ILE A 107 18.21 4.36 7.73
CA ILE A 107 16.86 3.84 8.00
C ILE A 107 15.91 4.20 6.86
N TYR A 108 15.92 5.46 6.41
CA TYR A 108 15.07 5.92 5.31
C TYR A 108 15.37 5.21 4.00
N GLY A 109 16.62 5.19 3.57
CA GLY A 109 17.01 4.59 2.27
C GLY A 109 16.70 3.10 2.22
N ARG A 110 17.00 2.36 3.30
CA ARG A 110 16.68 0.94 3.41
C ARG A 110 15.18 0.69 3.43
N ALA A 111 14.42 1.47 4.20
CA ALA A 111 12.96 1.35 4.26
C ALA A 111 12.32 1.65 2.90
N LEU A 112 12.82 2.66 2.16
CA LEU A 112 12.37 2.99 0.83
C LEU A 112 12.63 1.83 -0.15
N ALA A 113 13.81 1.24 -0.12
CA ALA A 113 14.13 0.07 -0.94
C ALA A 113 13.23 -1.12 -0.63
N ILE A 114 13.05 -1.46 0.67
CA ILE A 114 12.16 -2.54 1.10
C ILE A 114 10.73 -2.28 0.63
N ALA A 115 10.20 -1.07 0.81
CA ALA A 115 8.85 -0.71 0.41
C ALA A 115 8.65 -0.80 -1.12
N THR A 116 9.66 -0.39 -1.89
CA THR A 116 9.61 -0.36 -3.35
C THR A 116 9.61 -1.77 -3.95
N ILE A 117 10.42 -2.68 -3.43
CA ILE A 117 10.49 -4.07 -3.91
C ILE A 117 9.45 -5.00 -3.26
N ASN A 118 8.69 -4.50 -2.30
CA ASN A 118 7.68 -5.28 -1.59
C ASN A 118 6.53 -5.65 -2.53
N ALA A 119 6.46 -6.91 -2.93
CA ALA A 119 5.42 -7.43 -3.82
C ALA A 119 4.00 -7.17 -3.29
N LYS A 120 3.79 -7.20 -1.95
CA LYS A 120 2.51 -6.84 -1.34
C LYS A 120 2.14 -5.40 -1.68
N SER A 121 3.09 -4.45 -1.53
CA SER A 121 2.83 -3.05 -1.86
C SER A 121 2.49 -2.87 -3.34
N VAL A 122 3.38 -3.33 -4.24
CA VAL A 122 3.21 -3.17 -5.69
C VAL A 122 1.86 -3.73 -6.16
N ALA A 123 1.59 -4.99 -5.83
CA ALA A 123 0.38 -5.67 -6.24
C ALA A 123 -0.87 -5.09 -5.57
N GLY A 124 -0.77 -4.70 -4.29
CA GLY A 124 -1.87 -4.12 -3.54
C GLY A 124 -2.32 -2.76 -4.06
N TYR A 125 -1.40 -1.87 -4.45
CA TYR A 125 -1.75 -0.59 -5.05
C TYR A 125 -2.45 -0.76 -6.40
N LEU A 126 -1.91 -1.61 -7.29
CA LEU A 126 -2.53 -1.89 -8.58
C LEU A 126 -3.92 -2.52 -8.43
N ALA A 127 -4.05 -3.49 -7.54
CA ALA A 127 -5.30 -4.16 -7.26
C ALA A 127 -6.34 -3.19 -6.67
N ALA A 128 -5.96 -2.38 -5.68
CA ALA A 128 -6.84 -1.37 -5.09
C ALA A 128 -7.36 -0.41 -6.16
N PHE A 129 -6.47 0.14 -7.00
CA PHE A 129 -6.88 1.07 -8.05
C PHE A 129 -7.82 0.41 -9.07
N SER A 130 -7.55 -0.82 -9.50
CA SER A 130 -8.42 -1.53 -10.45
C SER A 130 -9.82 -1.82 -9.87
N GLN A 131 -9.96 -1.95 -8.56
CA GLN A 131 -11.25 -2.25 -7.93
C GLN A 131 -12.06 -1.00 -7.59
N PHE A 132 -11.41 0.06 -7.12
CA PHE A 132 -12.10 1.20 -6.51
C PHE A 132 -12.21 2.43 -7.40
N VAL A 133 -11.40 2.52 -8.48
CA VAL A 133 -11.53 3.61 -9.45
C VAL A 133 -12.75 3.41 -10.33
N GLN A 134 -13.56 4.45 -10.46
CA GLN A 134 -14.75 4.51 -11.30
C GLN A 134 -14.38 5.07 -12.68
N PRO A 135 -14.68 4.38 -13.79
CA PRO A 135 -14.31 4.83 -15.14
C PRO A 135 -14.94 6.16 -15.54
N ASP A 136 -16.16 6.41 -15.05
CA ASP A 136 -16.99 7.56 -15.45
C ASP A 136 -16.68 8.85 -14.66
N VAL A 137 -15.73 8.80 -13.72
CA VAL A 137 -15.34 9.93 -12.86
C VAL A 137 -13.89 10.29 -13.14
N PRO A 138 -13.55 11.58 -13.34
CA PRO A 138 -12.17 12.00 -13.53
C PRO A 138 -11.25 11.46 -12.43
N ILE A 139 -10.10 10.90 -12.82
CA ILE A 139 -9.20 10.23 -11.88
C ILE A 139 -8.73 11.14 -10.76
N TRP A 140 -8.45 12.40 -11.06
CA TRP A 140 -7.93 13.35 -10.09
C TRP A 140 -8.95 13.77 -9.04
N ASP A 141 -10.26 13.78 -9.38
CA ASP A 141 -11.33 14.00 -8.40
C ASP A 141 -11.42 12.83 -7.41
N GLN A 142 -11.15 11.63 -7.89
CA GLN A 142 -11.07 10.46 -7.03
C GLN A 142 -9.81 10.46 -6.18
N MET A 143 -8.67 10.85 -6.76
CA MET A 143 -7.39 10.95 -6.05
C MET A 143 -7.41 11.97 -4.93
N ALA A 144 -8.19 13.04 -5.05
CA ALA A 144 -8.38 14.02 -3.97
C ALA A 144 -8.95 13.38 -2.68
N VAL A 145 -9.63 12.25 -2.79
CA VAL A 145 -10.17 11.48 -1.65
C VAL A 145 -9.29 10.27 -1.33
N ILE A 146 -8.86 9.55 -2.37
CA ILE A 146 -8.06 8.31 -2.23
C ILE A 146 -6.71 8.60 -1.56
N MET A 147 -5.97 9.63 -2.03
CA MET A 147 -4.62 9.90 -1.52
C MET A 147 -4.60 10.26 -0.03
N PRO A 148 -5.36 11.25 0.47
CA PRO A 148 -5.32 11.58 1.89
C PRO A 148 -5.80 10.42 2.76
N THR A 149 -6.81 9.66 2.32
CA THR A 149 -7.30 8.48 3.04
C THR A 149 -6.21 7.40 3.12
N ALA A 150 -5.63 7.04 1.99
CA ALA A 150 -4.60 6.01 1.92
C ALA A 150 -3.34 6.40 2.70
N LEU A 151 -2.83 7.62 2.51
CA LEU A 151 -1.62 8.09 3.19
C LEU A 151 -1.84 8.27 4.69
N GLY A 152 -3.00 8.80 5.10
CA GLY A 152 -3.35 8.97 6.51
C GLY A 152 -3.43 7.62 7.24
N LEU A 153 -4.14 6.64 6.68
CA LEU A 153 -4.24 5.31 7.25
C LEU A 153 -2.89 4.57 7.25
N THR A 154 -2.08 4.76 6.21
CA THR A 154 -0.73 4.22 6.13
C THR A 154 0.17 4.82 7.21
N ALA A 155 0.15 6.14 7.36
CA ALA A 155 0.92 6.83 8.40
C ALA A 155 0.54 6.35 9.80
N LEU A 156 -0.76 6.28 10.08
CA LEU A 156 -1.27 5.84 11.38
C LEU A 156 -0.85 4.40 11.68
N SER A 157 -1.05 3.49 10.74
CA SER A 157 -0.71 2.08 10.90
C SER A 157 0.79 1.86 11.13
N TYR A 158 1.65 2.42 10.29
CA TYR A 158 3.09 2.19 10.40
C TYR A 158 3.75 2.96 11.55
N THR A 159 3.17 4.08 11.98
CA THR A 159 3.56 4.72 13.25
C THR A 159 3.21 3.84 14.43
N GLY A 160 2.05 3.17 14.41
CA GLY A 160 1.67 2.20 15.44
C GLY A 160 2.58 0.96 15.49
N TYR A 161 3.21 0.59 14.38
CA TYR A 161 4.21 -0.48 14.33
C TYR A 161 5.61 -0.04 14.79
N THR A 162 5.88 1.26 14.85
CA THR A 162 7.19 1.82 15.22
C THR A 162 7.32 2.00 16.72
#